data_c93f9696a5a12150594e13c15a59fecf
#
_entry.id   c93f9696a5a12150594e13c15a59fecf
#
_cell.length_a   1.000
_cell.length_b   1.000
_cell.length_c   1.000
_cell.angle_alpha   90.00
_cell.angle_beta   90.00
_cell.angle_gamma   90.00
#
_symmetry.space_group_name_H-M   'P 1'
#
loop_
_entity.id
_entity.type
_entity.pdbx_description
1 polymer ?
#
loop_
_entity_poly.entity_id
_entity_poly.type
_entity_poly.pdbx_seq_one_letter_code
_entity_poly.pdbx_strand_id
1 'polypeptide(L)'
;MFPTAESGFLDPAATLAGRASVAAKTLVQERPDPAEVPIPELAPQWKKLDLAEILKRPAAFLSISQTNSLYKPWGSQAAEKQWERGTLPATIKVVKAARRAPNFKSFSWIGYPLFRENHPQSIFDKVQYESWIEGLDFDEAKKKADNELVEELRALVQPGDLEFDECALQTAFVGTPLPLELSRKRIEVIVLTGIHLDWCIEGNTRSARDLGYLPIVIGDATATRRIDQQAAAYERINNFFAPVISSDDFVRLLGQGS
;
A
#
# COMPACT_ATOMS: atom_id res chain seq x y z
N MET A 1 2.60 46.29 36.94
CA MET A 1 3.20 47.14 35.90
C MET A 1 4.13 46.21 35.09
N PHE A 2 3.64 45.63 34.03
CA PHE A 2 4.44 44.72 33.16
C PHE A 2 4.80 45.50 31.89
N PRO A 3 6.03 45.40 31.38
CA PRO A 3 6.42 46.10 30.18
C PRO A 3 5.82 45.37 28.92
N THR A 4 5.28 46.18 28.04
CA THR A 4 4.77 45.80 26.72
C THR A 4 5.95 45.44 25.81
N ALA A 5 5.98 44.22 25.32
CA ALA A 5 6.89 43.80 24.27
C ALA A 5 6.37 44.26 22.90
N GLU A 6 7.14 45.06 22.18
CA GLU A 6 6.88 45.42 20.79
C GLU A 6 7.03 44.20 19.90
N SER A 7 5.95 43.85 19.20
CA SER A 7 5.94 42.81 18.19
C SER A 7 6.53 43.34 16.88
N GLY A 8 7.80 43.04 16.64
CA GLY A 8 8.38 43.20 15.29
C GLY A 8 7.80 42.17 14.34
N PHE A 9 6.84 42.57 13.54
CA PHE A 9 6.39 41.75 12.40
C PHE A 9 7.51 41.74 11.36
N LEU A 10 8.08 40.55 11.14
CA LEU A 10 8.96 40.30 10.02
C LEU A 10 8.10 40.24 8.75
N ASP A 11 8.46 41.07 7.77
CA ASP A 11 7.85 41.11 6.44
C ASP A 11 7.92 39.75 5.75
N PRO A 12 6.79 39.09 5.41
CA PRO A 12 6.77 37.80 4.75
C PRO A 12 7.35 37.83 3.33
N ALA A 13 7.42 38.98 2.68
CA ALA A 13 7.88 39.10 1.29
C ALA A 13 9.42 39.04 1.15
N ALA A 14 10.18 39.37 2.20
CA ALA A 14 11.64 39.36 2.15
C ALA A 14 12.24 37.96 2.31
N THR A 15 11.46 36.98 2.82
CA THR A 15 11.97 35.62 3.12
C THR A 15 11.84 34.65 1.95
N LEU A 16 11.05 34.97 0.92
CA LEU A 16 10.85 34.10 -0.25
C LEU A 16 11.85 34.31 -1.39
N ALA A 17 12.48 35.47 -1.49
CA ALA A 17 13.43 35.76 -2.54
C ALA A 17 14.85 35.17 -2.33
N GLY A 18 15.20 34.80 -1.10
CA GLY A 18 16.52 34.28 -0.75
C GLY A 18 16.67 32.74 -0.82
N ARG A 19 15.59 31.99 -1.02
CA ARG A 19 15.61 30.51 -1.02
C ARG A 19 15.49 29.87 -2.41
N ALA A 20 15.33 30.63 -3.46
CA ALA A 20 15.16 30.10 -4.82
C ALA A 20 16.49 29.78 -5.55
N SER A 21 17.63 29.91 -4.93
CA SER A 21 18.94 29.71 -5.59
C SER A 21 19.79 28.56 -5.05
N VAL A 22 19.28 27.74 -4.14
CA VAL A 22 19.83 26.39 -3.92
C VAL A 22 18.96 25.42 -4.71
N ALA A 23 18.84 25.72 -6.02
CA ALA A 23 18.32 24.74 -6.96
C ALA A 23 19.18 23.50 -6.83
N ALA A 24 18.57 22.48 -6.34
CA ALA A 24 19.00 21.12 -6.34
C ALA A 24 19.86 20.81 -7.59
N LYS A 25 21.16 20.77 -7.44
CA LYS A 25 21.93 19.77 -8.13
C LYS A 25 21.47 18.45 -7.53
N THR A 26 20.31 18.02 -7.95
CA THR A 26 19.88 16.64 -7.78
C THR A 26 20.97 15.83 -8.43
N LEU A 27 21.82 15.23 -7.63
CA LEU A 27 22.55 14.05 -8.04
C LEU A 27 21.48 13.15 -8.65
N VAL A 28 21.52 12.99 -9.96
CA VAL A 28 20.78 11.93 -10.65
C VAL A 28 21.49 10.67 -10.20
N GLN A 29 21.14 10.21 -9.02
CA GLN A 29 21.42 8.85 -8.60
C GLN A 29 20.65 8.00 -9.59
N GLU A 30 21.37 7.23 -10.39
CA GLU A 30 20.76 6.23 -11.27
C GLU A 30 19.79 5.46 -10.38
N ARG A 31 18.51 5.51 -10.73
CA ARG A 31 17.49 4.82 -9.94
C ARG A 31 17.70 3.33 -10.19
N PRO A 32 17.88 2.51 -9.14
CA PRO A 32 17.99 1.06 -9.34
C PRO A 32 16.75 0.56 -10.09
N ASP A 33 16.93 -0.43 -10.95
CA ASP A 33 15.81 -1.12 -11.59
C ASP A 33 14.89 -1.68 -10.48
N PRO A 34 13.57 -1.56 -10.58
CA PRO A 34 12.63 -2.18 -9.65
C PRO A 34 12.88 -3.67 -9.42
N ALA A 35 13.34 -4.39 -10.43
CA ALA A 35 13.73 -5.80 -10.34
C ALA A 35 15.02 -6.01 -9.52
N GLU A 36 15.80 -4.98 -9.24
CA GLU A 36 17.10 -5.07 -8.55
C GLU A 36 17.01 -4.92 -7.03
N VAL A 37 15.85 -4.57 -6.48
CA VAL A 37 15.71 -4.46 -5.03
C VAL A 37 15.33 -5.83 -4.46
N PRO A 38 16.28 -6.58 -3.90
CA PRO A 38 16.01 -7.93 -3.42
C PRO A 38 15.07 -7.90 -2.20
N ILE A 39 14.19 -8.89 -2.14
CA ILE A 39 13.43 -9.16 -0.92
C ILE A 39 14.43 -9.64 0.13
N PRO A 40 14.44 -9.07 1.34
CA PRO A 40 15.40 -9.44 2.38
C PRO A 40 15.17 -10.89 2.84
N GLU A 41 16.23 -11.50 3.35
CA GLU A 41 16.05 -12.73 4.12
C GLU A 41 15.11 -12.49 5.31
N LEU A 42 14.39 -13.53 5.70
CA LEU A 42 13.57 -13.48 6.90
C LEU A 42 14.38 -13.07 8.12
N ALA A 43 13.86 -12.12 8.88
CA ALA A 43 14.46 -11.74 10.15
C ALA A 43 14.53 -12.94 11.12
N PRO A 44 15.48 -12.95 12.08
CA PRO A 44 15.71 -14.12 12.93
C PRO A 44 14.49 -14.66 13.68
N GLN A 45 13.57 -13.78 14.09
CA GLN A 45 12.34 -14.17 14.76
C GLN A 45 11.38 -14.95 13.84
N TRP A 46 11.32 -14.58 12.56
CA TRP A 46 10.46 -15.27 11.58
C TRP A 46 11.05 -16.59 11.12
N LYS A 47 12.39 -16.75 11.13
CA LYS A 47 13.05 -18.05 10.87
C LYS A 47 12.70 -19.12 11.91
N LYS A 48 12.15 -18.72 13.07
CA LYS A 48 11.66 -19.64 14.11
C LYS A 48 10.23 -20.13 13.86
N LEU A 49 9.54 -19.57 12.91
CA LEU A 49 8.16 -19.91 12.56
C LEU A 49 8.13 -20.91 11.41
N ASP A 50 7.26 -21.90 11.51
CA ASP A 50 6.89 -22.71 10.37
C ASP A 50 5.83 -21.97 9.55
N LEU A 51 6.26 -21.21 8.54
CA LEU A 51 5.36 -20.44 7.70
C LEU A 51 4.43 -21.33 6.86
N ALA A 52 4.83 -22.56 6.54
CA ALA A 52 3.96 -23.50 5.83
C ALA A 52 2.79 -23.95 6.73
N GLU A 53 3.04 -24.21 8.01
CA GLU A 53 1.97 -24.51 8.97
C GLU A 53 1.10 -23.28 9.28
N ILE A 54 1.70 -22.08 9.35
CA ILE A 54 0.94 -20.84 9.53
C ILE A 54 -0.02 -20.62 8.35
N LEU A 55 0.45 -20.82 7.13
CA LEU A 55 -0.36 -20.65 5.92
C LEU A 55 -1.48 -21.69 5.74
N LYS A 56 -1.57 -22.71 6.59
CA LYS A 56 -2.73 -23.64 6.63
C LYS A 56 -3.87 -23.13 7.52
N ARG A 57 -3.64 -22.12 8.35
CA ARG A 57 -4.67 -21.52 9.20
C ARG A 57 -5.69 -20.74 8.39
N PRO A 58 -6.89 -20.44 8.97
CA PRO A 58 -7.86 -19.57 8.30
C PRO A 58 -7.24 -18.25 7.85
N ALA A 59 -7.26 -17.99 6.55
CA ALA A 59 -6.54 -16.89 5.95
C ALA A 59 -7.44 -15.95 5.14
N ALA A 60 -7.01 -14.69 5.05
CA ALA A 60 -7.55 -13.68 4.16
C ALA A 60 -6.46 -13.15 3.22
N PHE A 61 -6.86 -12.81 2.02
CA PHE A 61 -6.05 -12.09 1.04
C PHE A 61 -6.55 -10.64 0.94
N LEU A 62 -5.62 -9.68 0.98
CA LEU A 62 -5.89 -8.25 0.81
C LEU A 62 -5.06 -7.70 -0.35
N SER A 63 -5.74 -7.13 -1.35
CA SER A 63 -5.15 -6.30 -2.40
C SER A 63 -5.45 -4.85 -2.10
N ILE A 64 -4.42 -4.02 -1.95
CA ILE A 64 -4.54 -2.64 -1.48
C ILE A 64 -4.08 -1.68 -2.57
N SER A 65 -4.95 -0.72 -2.92
CA SER A 65 -4.66 0.42 -3.81
C SER A 65 -4.07 0.05 -5.17
N GLN A 66 -4.47 -1.07 -5.75
CA GLN A 66 -4.06 -1.46 -7.10
C GLN A 66 -5.06 -0.95 -8.13
N THR A 67 -5.17 0.37 -8.22
CA THR A 67 -6.13 1.10 -9.04
C THR A 67 -5.51 1.67 -10.32
N ASN A 68 -6.35 2.09 -11.25
CA ASN A 68 -5.92 2.71 -12.50
C ASN A 68 -5.08 3.97 -12.26
N SER A 69 -5.30 4.69 -11.16
CA SER A 69 -4.52 5.87 -10.78
C SER A 69 -3.01 5.62 -10.77
N LEU A 70 -2.59 4.43 -10.34
CA LEU A 70 -1.20 4.03 -10.17
C LEU A 70 -0.66 3.20 -11.35
N TYR A 71 -1.55 2.47 -12.03
CA TYR A 71 -1.14 1.45 -13.00
C TYR A 71 -1.44 1.80 -14.46
N LYS A 72 -2.06 2.94 -14.72
CA LYS A 72 -2.32 3.39 -16.12
C LYS A 72 -1.54 4.66 -16.41
N PRO A 73 -0.98 4.80 -17.63
CA PRO A 73 -0.21 6.00 -18.02
C PRO A 73 -1.00 7.31 -17.97
N TRP A 74 -2.33 7.23 -17.95
CA TRP A 74 -3.23 8.36 -17.81
C TRP A 74 -3.75 8.58 -16.37
N GLY A 75 -3.37 7.72 -15.44
CA GLY A 75 -3.81 7.79 -14.05
C GLY A 75 -3.26 9.01 -13.31
N SER A 76 -3.93 9.42 -12.27
CA SER A 76 -3.55 10.61 -11.48
C SER A 76 -2.18 10.50 -10.83
N GLN A 77 -1.70 9.28 -10.58
CA GLN A 77 -0.37 8.99 -10.03
C GLN A 77 0.57 8.33 -11.05
N ALA A 78 0.31 8.50 -12.34
CA ALA A 78 1.10 7.89 -13.42
C ALA A 78 2.61 8.22 -13.36
N ALA A 79 2.99 9.34 -12.76
CA ALA A 79 4.40 9.71 -12.58
C ALA A 79 5.22 8.69 -11.78
N GLU A 80 4.57 7.84 -11.00
CA GLU A 80 5.22 6.79 -10.23
C GLU A 80 5.58 5.54 -11.05
N LYS A 81 4.96 5.38 -12.21
CA LYS A 81 5.17 4.24 -13.14
C LYS A 81 5.04 2.88 -12.47
N GLN A 82 4.04 2.70 -11.62
CA GLN A 82 3.86 1.45 -10.87
C GLN A 82 3.64 0.22 -11.77
N TRP A 83 3.17 0.42 -13.00
CA TRP A 83 3.04 -0.67 -13.99
C TRP A 83 4.39 -1.28 -14.43
N GLU A 84 5.51 -0.57 -14.23
CA GLU A 84 6.87 -1.06 -14.55
C GLU A 84 7.46 -1.92 -13.42
N ARG A 85 6.81 -2.00 -12.24
CA ARG A 85 7.36 -2.60 -11.02
C ARG A 85 7.12 -4.12 -10.88
N GLY A 86 6.41 -4.76 -11.80
CA GLY A 86 6.13 -6.21 -11.74
C GLY A 86 5.13 -6.66 -10.66
N THR A 87 4.56 -5.73 -9.91
CA THR A 87 3.67 -6.06 -8.78
C THR A 87 2.36 -6.71 -9.21
N LEU A 88 1.80 -6.36 -10.36
CA LEU A 88 0.56 -6.96 -10.88
C LEU A 88 0.73 -8.45 -11.21
N PRO A 89 1.72 -8.89 -11.99
CA PRO A 89 1.96 -10.32 -12.23
C PRO A 89 2.15 -11.12 -10.93
N ALA A 90 2.88 -10.58 -9.97
CA ALA A 90 3.09 -11.20 -8.67
C ALA A 90 1.77 -11.30 -7.88
N THR A 91 0.97 -10.24 -7.84
CA THR A 91 -0.36 -10.25 -7.19
C THR A 91 -1.27 -11.29 -7.84
N ILE A 92 -1.33 -11.36 -9.18
CA ILE A 92 -2.13 -12.35 -9.92
C ILE A 92 -1.71 -13.77 -9.54
N LYS A 93 -0.40 -14.05 -9.45
CA LYS A 93 0.14 -15.34 -9.00
C LYS A 93 -0.35 -15.70 -7.60
N VAL A 94 -0.24 -14.76 -6.66
CA VAL A 94 -0.67 -14.93 -5.26
C VAL A 94 -2.18 -15.20 -5.16
N VAL A 95 -3.00 -14.38 -5.83
CA VAL A 95 -4.47 -14.57 -5.84
C VAL A 95 -4.84 -15.96 -6.37
N LYS A 96 -4.27 -16.35 -7.51
CA LYS A 96 -4.56 -17.66 -8.10
C LYS A 96 -4.17 -18.81 -7.18
N ALA A 97 -3.06 -18.69 -6.46
CA ALA A 97 -2.62 -19.70 -5.49
C ALA A 97 -3.55 -19.70 -4.25
N ALA A 98 -3.85 -18.54 -3.69
CA ALA A 98 -4.74 -18.40 -2.54
C ALA A 98 -6.15 -18.95 -2.84
N ARG A 99 -6.68 -18.69 -4.06
CA ARG A 99 -8.00 -19.22 -4.49
C ARG A 99 -8.06 -20.76 -4.53
N ARG A 100 -6.94 -21.43 -4.77
CA ARG A 100 -6.88 -22.90 -4.75
C ARG A 100 -6.73 -23.49 -3.34
N ALA A 101 -6.38 -22.68 -2.37
CA ALA A 101 -6.19 -23.10 -0.97
C ALA A 101 -7.49 -22.93 -0.16
N PRO A 102 -8.11 -24.02 0.34
CA PRO A 102 -9.44 -23.98 0.94
C PRO A 102 -9.52 -23.21 2.27
N ASN A 103 -8.38 -22.92 2.86
CA ASN A 103 -8.27 -22.13 4.09
C ASN A 103 -8.32 -20.62 3.86
N PHE A 104 -8.17 -20.13 2.62
CA PHE A 104 -8.41 -18.74 2.28
C PHE A 104 -9.90 -18.48 2.16
N LYS A 105 -10.48 -17.85 3.16
CA LYS A 105 -11.93 -17.65 3.33
C LYS A 105 -12.42 -16.26 2.99
N SER A 106 -11.49 -15.30 2.83
CA SER A 106 -11.83 -13.92 2.51
C SER A 106 -10.84 -13.34 1.52
N PHE A 107 -11.39 -12.61 0.55
CA PHE A 107 -10.63 -11.83 -0.42
C PHE A 107 -11.18 -10.41 -0.42
N SER A 108 -10.29 -9.44 -0.27
CA SER A 108 -10.66 -8.03 -0.19
C SER A 108 -9.87 -7.22 -1.19
N TRP A 109 -10.60 -6.43 -1.99
CA TRP A 109 -10.08 -5.51 -2.98
C TRP A 109 -10.32 -4.10 -2.46
N ILE A 110 -9.26 -3.45 -2.01
CA ILE A 110 -9.32 -2.24 -1.22
C ILE A 110 -8.81 -1.08 -2.04
N GLY A 111 -9.68 -0.12 -2.32
CA GLY A 111 -9.37 1.07 -3.10
C GLY A 111 -8.80 2.19 -2.23
N TYR A 112 -8.15 3.13 -2.90
CA TYR A 112 -7.70 4.39 -2.33
C TYR A 112 -8.03 5.51 -3.33
N PRO A 113 -9.26 6.04 -3.30
CA PRO A 113 -9.68 7.06 -4.24
C PRO A 113 -9.03 8.40 -3.92
N LEU A 114 -8.34 9.00 -4.89
CA LEU A 114 -7.82 10.37 -4.77
C LEU A 114 -8.93 11.41 -4.92
N PHE A 115 -9.90 11.15 -5.81
CA PHE A 115 -11.06 12.01 -5.98
C PHE A 115 -12.17 11.55 -5.04
N ARG A 116 -12.15 12.07 -3.80
CA ARG A 116 -13.15 11.74 -2.78
C ARG A 116 -14.16 12.85 -2.63
N GLU A 117 -15.40 12.49 -2.83
CA GLU A 117 -16.53 13.30 -2.40
C GLU A 117 -17.05 12.75 -1.07
N ASN A 118 -17.37 13.62 -0.15
CA ASN A 118 -18.09 13.28 1.11
C ASN A 118 -17.35 12.40 2.13
N HIS A 119 -16.03 12.28 2.10
CA HIS A 119 -15.30 11.66 3.20
C HIS A 119 -14.95 12.69 4.28
N PRO A 120 -15.21 12.39 5.56
CA PRO A 120 -14.70 13.20 6.65
C PRO A 120 -13.15 13.14 6.62
N GLN A 121 -12.54 14.28 6.38
CA GLN A 121 -11.09 14.41 6.30
C GLN A 121 -10.61 15.37 7.38
N SER A 122 -9.45 15.06 7.98
CA SER A 122 -8.73 16.05 8.75
C SER A 122 -8.25 17.18 7.83
N ILE A 123 -7.89 18.31 8.41
CA ILE A 123 -7.32 19.42 7.63
C ILE A 123 -6.02 18.99 6.91
N PHE A 124 -5.24 18.12 7.53
CA PHE A 124 -4.00 17.61 6.93
C PHE A 124 -4.31 16.71 5.72
N ASP A 125 -5.26 15.80 5.85
CA ASP A 125 -5.68 14.92 4.76
C ASP A 125 -6.18 15.74 3.56
N LYS A 126 -7.02 16.74 3.83
CA LYS A 126 -7.54 17.62 2.79
C LYS A 126 -6.42 18.32 2.03
N VAL A 127 -5.50 18.98 2.74
CA VAL A 127 -4.38 19.69 2.12
C VAL A 127 -3.48 18.74 1.32
N GLN A 128 -3.22 17.53 1.85
CA GLN A 128 -2.42 16.53 1.17
C GLN A 128 -3.09 16.05 -0.11
N TYR A 129 -4.40 15.76 -0.07
CA TYR A 129 -5.17 15.38 -1.25
C TYR A 129 -5.19 16.47 -2.31
N GLU A 130 -5.51 17.69 -1.92
CA GLU A 130 -5.52 18.84 -2.82
C GLU A 130 -4.18 18.99 -3.55
N SER A 131 -3.05 18.79 -2.83
CA SER A 131 -1.72 18.86 -3.43
C SER A 131 -1.43 17.75 -4.44
N TRP A 132 -2.05 16.57 -4.30
CA TRP A 132 -1.81 15.45 -5.21
C TRP A 132 -2.62 15.54 -6.49
N ILE A 133 -3.78 16.18 -6.43
CA ILE A 133 -4.66 16.35 -7.58
C ILE A 133 -4.55 17.74 -8.22
N GLU A 134 -3.71 18.60 -7.67
CA GLU A 134 -3.49 19.96 -8.19
C GLU A 134 -3.03 19.91 -9.65
N GLY A 135 -3.71 20.68 -10.51
CA GLY A 135 -3.43 20.71 -11.94
C GLY A 135 -3.93 19.53 -12.75
N LEU A 136 -4.61 18.56 -12.16
CA LEU A 136 -5.27 17.48 -12.88
C LEU A 136 -6.64 17.94 -13.37
N ASP A 137 -6.81 17.95 -14.69
CA ASP A 137 -8.08 18.25 -15.36
C ASP A 137 -8.82 16.93 -15.69
N PHE A 138 -9.48 16.37 -14.68
CA PHE A 138 -10.26 15.15 -14.81
C PHE A 138 -11.76 15.47 -14.76
N ASP A 139 -12.50 15.06 -15.78
CA ASP A 139 -13.95 15.00 -15.72
C ASP A 139 -14.42 13.88 -14.77
N GLU A 140 -15.71 13.84 -14.47
CA GLU A 140 -16.28 12.87 -13.52
C GLU A 140 -16.10 11.41 -13.98
N ALA A 141 -16.13 11.17 -15.29
CA ALA A 141 -15.92 9.82 -15.83
C ALA A 141 -14.47 9.37 -15.61
N LYS A 142 -13.51 10.27 -15.81
CA LYS A 142 -12.09 10.00 -15.62
C LYS A 142 -11.74 9.87 -14.14
N LYS A 143 -12.32 10.68 -13.25
CA LYS A 143 -12.18 10.54 -11.79
C LYS A 143 -12.66 9.17 -11.31
N LYS A 144 -13.82 8.74 -11.80
CA LYS A 144 -14.36 7.42 -11.49
C LYS A 144 -13.43 6.32 -12.00
N ALA A 145 -13.04 6.38 -13.27
CA ALA A 145 -12.14 5.40 -13.87
C ALA A 145 -10.77 5.34 -13.17
N ASP A 146 -10.25 6.47 -12.71
CA ASP A 146 -8.99 6.57 -11.97
C ASP A 146 -9.02 5.72 -10.68
N ASN A 147 -10.13 5.73 -9.97
CA ASN A 147 -10.32 5.02 -8.72
C ASN A 147 -10.65 3.53 -8.88
N GLU A 148 -10.94 3.06 -10.09
CA GLU A 148 -11.30 1.66 -10.32
C GLU A 148 -10.10 0.73 -10.17
N LEU A 149 -10.37 -0.48 -9.65
CA LEU A 149 -9.41 -1.58 -9.65
C LEU A 149 -8.94 -1.87 -11.08
N VAL A 150 -7.64 -2.08 -11.28
CA VAL A 150 -7.10 -2.37 -12.61
C VAL A 150 -7.76 -3.59 -13.24
N GLU A 151 -7.93 -3.56 -14.56
CA GLU A 151 -8.66 -4.59 -15.30
C GLU A 151 -8.09 -6.00 -15.08
N GLU A 152 -6.77 -6.11 -15.01
CA GLU A 152 -6.04 -7.36 -14.82
C GLU A 152 -6.42 -8.05 -13.49
N LEU A 153 -6.72 -7.29 -12.45
CA LEU A 153 -7.18 -7.79 -11.17
C LEU A 153 -8.70 -7.87 -11.09
N ARG A 154 -9.41 -6.96 -11.77
CA ARG A 154 -10.87 -7.00 -11.89
C ARG A 154 -11.36 -8.36 -12.41
N ALA A 155 -10.62 -8.95 -13.34
CA ALA A 155 -10.92 -10.29 -13.88
C ALA A 155 -10.80 -11.43 -12.84
N LEU A 156 -10.21 -11.17 -11.67
CA LEU A 156 -10.03 -12.16 -10.59
C LEU A 156 -11.01 -11.99 -9.43
N VAL A 157 -11.79 -10.92 -9.45
CA VAL A 157 -12.85 -10.68 -8.45
C VAL A 157 -13.95 -11.73 -8.62
N GLN A 158 -14.41 -12.27 -7.51
CA GLN A 158 -15.46 -13.31 -7.51
C GLN A 158 -16.65 -12.88 -6.63
N PRO A 159 -17.85 -13.42 -6.88
CA PRO A 159 -18.97 -13.20 -5.99
C PRO A 159 -18.64 -13.59 -4.55
N GLY A 160 -18.90 -12.67 -3.60
CA GLY A 160 -18.59 -12.85 -2.19
C GLY A 160 -17.25 -12.26 -1.75
N ASP A 161 -16.45 -11.76 -2.67
CA ASP A 161 -15.31 -10.91 -2.32
C ASP A 161 -15.80 -9.58 -1.75
N LEU A 162 -14.98 -8.96 -0.90
CA LEU A 162 -15.21 -7.60 -0.46
C LEU A 162 -14.54 -6.60 -1.40
N GLU A 163 -15.30 -5.59 -1.78
CA GLU A 163 -14.80 -4.44 -2.50
C GLU A 163 -15.18 -3.18 -1.73
N PHE A 164 -14.21 -2.39 -1.32
CA PHE A 164 -14.43 -1.14 -0.59
C PHE A 164 -13.19 -0.25 -0.63
N ASP A 165 -13.37 1.01 -0.23
CA ASP A 165 -12.29 1.98 -0.11
C ASP A 165 -11.85 2.13 1.35
N GLU A 166 -10.57 2.40 1.56
CA GLU A 166 -10.06 2.77 2.88
C GLU A 166 -10.69 4.09 3.32
N CYS A 167 -11.38 4.07 4.45
CA CYS A 167 -11.92 5.29 5.06
C CYS A 167 -10.83 6.09 5.77
N ALA A 168 -9.80 5.42 6.29
CA ALA A 168 -8.59 6.02 6.81
C ALA A 168 -7.48 5.91 5.77
N LEU A 169 -6.61 6.90 5.69
CA LEU A 169 -5.59 7.02 4.64
C LEU A 169 -4.55 5.88 4.60
N GLN A 170 -4.42 5.10 5.66
CA GLN A 170 -3.30 4.17 5.80
C GLN A 170 -3.69 2.78 6.26
N THR A 171 -4.95 2.54 6.60
CA THR A 171 -5.39 1.24 7.09
C THR A 171 -6.86 0.98 6.78
N ALA A 172 -7.13 -0.22 6.30
CA ALA A 172 -8.48 -0.73 6.07
C ALA A 172 -9.16 -1.25 7.36
N PHE A 173 -8.46 -1.24 8.49
CA PHE A 173 -9.01 -1.73 9.77
C PHE A 173 -9.85 -0.70 10.52
N VAL A 174 -9.95 0.53 10.02
CA VAL A 174 -10.72 1.62 10.66
C VAL A 174 -11.81 2.09 9.72
N GLY A 175 -13.05 2.07 10.20
CA GLY A 175 -14.21 2.61 9.49
C GLY A 175 -14.68 1.83 8.27
N THR A 176 -14.20 0.58 8.09
CA THR A 176 -14.53 -0.28 6.96
C THR A 176 -15.21 -1.59 7.40
N PRO A 177 -15.79 -2.37 6.49
CA PRO A 177 -16.36 -3.68 6.83
C PRO A 177 -15.29 -4.76 7.14
N LEU A 178 -14.00 -4.51 6.86
CA LEU A 178 -12.95 -5.53 6.97
C LEU A 178 -12.86 -6.20 8.34
N PRO A 179 -12.80 -5.48 9.48
CA PRO A 179 -12.65 -6.14 10.79
C PRO A 179 -13.80 -7.09 11.12
N LEU A 180 -15.02 -6.72 10.73
CA LEU A 180 -16.20 -7.55 10.94
C LEU A 180 -16.13 -8.83 10.09
N GLU A 181 -15.73 -8.71 8.83
CA GLU A 181 -15.56 -9.83 7.92
C GLU A 181 -14.52 -10.83 8.42
N LEU A 182 -13.34 -10.33 8.79
CA LEU A 182 -12.25 -11.16 9.32
C LEU A 182 -12.65 -11.89 10.59
N SER A 183 -13.31 -11.20 11.51
CA SER A 183 -13.79 -11.76 12.77
C SER A 183 -14.85 -12.85 12.54
N ARG A 184 -15.86 -12.60 11.70
CA ARG A 184 -16.91 -13.59 11.38
C ARG A 184 -16.36 -14.84 10.73
N LYS A 185 -15.34 -14.72 9.91
CA LYS A 185 -14.68 -15.84 9.23
C LYS A 185 -13.56 -16.47 10.06
N ARG A 186 -13.34 -15.96 11.27
CA ARG A 186 -12.29 -16.43 12.22
C ARG A 186 -10.93 -16.47 11.53
N ILE A 187 -10.59 -15.40 10.80
CA ILE A 187 -9.31 -15.28 10.13
C ILE A 187 -8.19 -15.15 11.16
N GLU A 188 -7.08 -15.82 10.93
CA GLU A 188 -5.87 -15.75 11.73
C GLU A 188 -4.70 -15.18 10.93
N VAL A 189 -4.63 -15.47 9.63
CA VAL A 189 -3.54 -15.06 8.75
C VAL A 189 -4.02 -14.05 7.73
N ILE A 190 -3.24 -13.00 7.48
CA ILE A 190 -3.55 -11.98 6.48
C ILE A 190 -2.38 -11.88 5.51
N VAL A 191 -2.62 -12.15 4.23
CA VAL A 191 -1.66 -12.00 3.15
C VAL A 191 -1.92 -10.67 2.44
N LEU A 192 -0.89 -9.82 2.37
CA LEU A 192 -1.01 -8.46 1.84
C LEU A 192 -0.22 -8.30 0.54
N THR A 193 -0.87 -7.67 -0.44
CA THR A 193 -0.29 -7.20 -1.70
C THR A 193 -0.76 -5.79 -1.99
N GLY A 194 -0.06 -5.05 -2.83
CA GLY A 194 -0.51 -3.73 -3.28
C GLY A 194 0.46 -2.58 -3.03
N ILE A 195 -0.05 -1.36 -3.03
CA ILE A 195 0.69 -0.10 -3.05
C ILE A 195 0.18 0.83 -1.94
N HIS A 196 1.00 1.63 -1.26
CA HIS A 196 2.47 1.63 -1.28
C HIS A 196 3.00 0.81 -0.11
N LEU A 197 4.11 0.13 -0.33
CA LEU A 197 4.75 -0.71 0.68
C LEU A 197 5.07 0.05 1.98
N ASP A 198 5.57 1.27 1.84
CA ASP A 198 6.00 2.15 2.94
C ASP A 198 4.86 3.01 3.50
N TRP A 199 3.64 2.78 3.08
CA TRP A 199 2.46 3.53 3.53
C TRP A 199 1.27 2.61 3.81
N CYS A 200 0.36 2.38 2.85
CA CYS A 200 -0.85 1.59 3.09
C CYS A 200 -0.54 0.14 3.47
N ILE A 201 0.45 -0.50 2.82
CA ILE A 201 0.83 -1.88 3.17
C ILE A 201 1.42 -1.93 4.58
N GLU A 202 2.36 -1.05 4.92
CA GLU A 202 2.90 -0.98 6.27
C GLU A 202 1.82 -0.64 7.31
N GLY A 203 0.94 0.33 7.03
CA GLY A 203 -0.16 0.71 7.92
C GLY A 203 -1.12 -0.44 8.19
N ASN A 204 -1.53 -1.17 7.15
CA ASN A 204 -2.38 -2.36 7.31
C ASN A 204 -1.65 -3.50 8.02
N THR A 205 -0.35 -3.69 7.77
CA THR A 205 0.46 -4.71 8.43
C THR A 205 0.56 -4.45 9.94
N ARG A 206 0.80 -3.21 10.34
CA ARG A 206 0.82 -2.79 11.75
C ARG A 206 -0.53 -3.02 12.42
N SER A 207 -1.60 -2.54 11.79
CA SER A 207 -2.97 -2.71 12.30
C SER A 207 -3.36 -4.18 12.44
N ALA A 208 -3.05 -5.01 11.45
CA ALA A 208 -3.29 -6.45 11.51
C ALA A 208 -2.58 -7.09 12.70
N ARG A 209 -1.29 -6.79 12.89
CA ARG A 209 -0.51 -7.30 14.00
C ARG A 209 -1.05 -6.85 15.35
N ASP A 210 -1.36 -5.58 15.52
CA ASP A 210 -1.85 -5.00 16.77
C ASP A 210 -3.21 -5.60 17.17
N LEU A 211 -4.01 -6.01 16.17
CA LEU A 211 -5.27 -6.71 16.36
C LEU A 211 -5.11 -8.24 16.56
N GLY A 212 -3.88 -8.77 16.57
CA GLY A 212 -3.60 -10.17 16.85
C GLY A 212 -3.61 -11.10 15.64
N TYR A 213 -3.69 -10.58 14.42
CA TYR A 213 -3.53 -11.37 13.20
C TYR A 213 -2.05 -11.70 12.93
N LEU A 214 -1.82 -12.66 12.05
CA LEU A 214 -0.50 -13.03 11.53
C LEU A 214 -0.34 -12.46 10.11
N PRO A 215 0.14 -11.22 9.95
CA PRO A 215 0.34 -10.64 8.62
C PRO A 215 1.55 -11.26 7.92
N ILE A 216 1.44 -11.45 6.61
CA ILE A 216 2.51 -11.85 5.69
C ILE A 216 2.48 -10.88 4.51
N VAL A 217 3.58 -10.22 4.23
CA VAL A 217 3.68 -9.28 3.11
C VAL A 217 4.38 -9.98 1.93
N ILE A 218 3.77 -9.88 0.75
CA ILE A 218 4.37 -10.41 -0.48
C ILE A 218 5.21 -9.31 -1.13
N GLY A 219 6.53 -9.43 -0.99
CA GLY A 219 7.46 -8.35 -1.33
C GLY A 219 7.39 -7.95 -2.81
N ASP A 220 7.50 -8.88 -3.74
CA ASP A 220 7.42 -8.63 -5.19
C ASP A 220 6.01 -8.25 -5.70
N ALA A 221 4.99 -8.40 -4.84
CA ALA A 221 3.63 -7.89 -5.10
C ALA A 221 3.35 -6.55 -4.41
N THR A 222 4.39 -5.87 -3.92
CA THR A 222 4.30 -4.55 -3.27
C THR A 222 5.40 -3.62 -3.76
N ALA A 223 5.15 -2.32 -3.78
CA ALA A 223 6.16 -1.34 -4.12
C ALA A 223 5.96 -0.03 -3.34
N THR A 224 7.06 0.66 -3.09
CA THR A 224 7.06 2.02 -2.55
C THR A 224 6.75 3.04 -3.64
N ARG A 225 6.39 4.26 -3.25
CA ARG A 225 6.25 5.37 -4.18
C ARG A 225 7.56 5.63 -4.95
N ARG A 226 8.67 5.58 -4.24
CA ARG A 226 10.01 5.80 -4.78
C ARG A 226 10.84 4.55 -4.60
N ILE A 227 11.49 4.09 -5.66
CA ILE A 227 12.28 2.85 -5.66
C ILE A 227 13.43 2.87 -4.65
N ASP A 228 14.06 4.03 -4.45
CA ASP A 228 15.16 4.22 -3.49
C ASP A 228 14.75 4.00 -2.02
N GLN A 229 13.46 3.91 -1.73
CA GLN A 229 12.91 3.63 -0.39
C GLN A 229 12.51 2.16 -0.20
N GLN A 230 12.50 1.37 -1.26
CA GLN A 230 12.00 -0.02 -1.25
C GLN A 230 12.74 -0.91 -0.25
N ALA A 231 14.07 -0.90 -0.29
CA ALA A 231 14.90 -1.72 0.62
C ALA A 231 14.65 -1.37 2.09
N ALA A 232 14.63 -0.08 2.43
CA ALA A 232 14.38 0.37 3.80
C ALA A 232 12.98 0.02 4.29
N ALA A 233 11.97 0.05 3.40
CA ALA A 233 10.62 -0.36 3.75
C ALA A 233 10.54 -1.87 4.00
N TYR A 234 11.18 -2.68 3.16
CA TYR A 234 11.30 -4.13 3.39
C TYR A 234 11.95 -4.45 4.72
N GLU A 235 13.10 -3.85 5.02
CA GLU A 235 13.81 -4.06 6.28
C GLU A 235 12.95 -3.70 7.48
N ARG A 236 12.29 -2.56 7.45
CA ARG A 236 11.43 -2.10 8.54
C ARG A 236 10.28 -3.06 8.80
N ILE A 237 9.58 -3.47 7.74
CA ILE A 237 8.46 -4.42 7.89
C ILE A 237 8.97 -5.77 8.36
N ASN A 238 10.01 -6.30 7.73
CA ASN A 238 10.56 -7.62 8.04
C ASN A 238 11.18 -7.70 9.43
N ASN A 239 11.80 -6.64 9.91
CA ASN A 239 12.40 -6.64 11.25
C ASN A 239 11.38 -6.48 12.38
N PHE A 240 10.26 -5.78 12.15
CA PHE A 240 9.42 -5.36 13.27
C PHE A 240 7.95 -5.83 13.19
N PHE A 241 7.40 -6.07 12.00
CA PHE A 241 5.96 -6.22 11.87
C PHE A 241 5.51 -7.56 11.29
N ALA A 242 6.12 -8.02 10.20
CA ALA A 242 5.67 -9.21 9.48
C ALA A 242 6.81 -9.83 8.66
N PRO A 243 6.80 -11.14 8.42
CA PRO A 243 7.65 -11.73 7.38
C PRO A 243 7.33 -11.12 6.01
N VAL A 244 8.40 -10.81 5.26
CA VAL A 244 8.31 -10.39 3.85
C VAL A 244 8.86 -11.53 3.02
N ILE A 245 8.03 -12.11 2.15
CA ILE A 245 8.40 -13.25 1.30
C ILE A 245 8.09 -12.97 -0.17
N SER A 246 8.67 -13.73 -1.08
CA SER A 246 8.34 -13.63 -2.50
C SER A 246 7.00 -14.31 -2.85
N SER A 247 6.42 -13.96 -3.99
CA SER A 247 5.25 -14.67 -4.53
C SER A 247 5.56 -16.12 -4.84
N ASP A 248 6.81 -16.46 -5.24
CA ASP A 248 7.26 -17.82 -5.46
C ASP A 248 7.36 -18.62 -4.16
N ASP A 249 7.92 -18.02 -3.11
CA ASP A 249 7.94 -18.67 -1.79
C ASP A 249 6.53 -18.89 -1.25
N PHE A 250 5.63 -17.92 -1.43
CA PHE A 250 4.25 -18.08 -1.03
C PHE A 250 3.59 -19.31 -1.72
N VAL A 251 3.72 -19.42 -3.04
CA VAL A 251 3.18 -20.56 -3.80
C VAL A 251 3.80 -21.87 -3.32
N ARG A 252 5.11 -21.90 -3.14
CA ARG A 252 5.84 -23.09 -2.64
C ARG A 252 5.38 -23.50 -1.23
N LEU A 253 5.21 -22.53 -0.32
CA LEU A 253 4.74 -22.79 1.05
C LEU A 253 3.31 -23.31 1.10
N LEU A 254 2.46 -22.96 0.13
CA LEU A 254 1.13 -23.55 -0.01
C LEU A 254 1.15 -24.97 -0.60
N GLY A 255 2.34 -25.53 -0.91
CA GLY A 255 2.47 -26.86 -1.51
C GLY A 255 2.01 -26.90 -2.99
N GLN A 256 2.04 -25.78 -3.68
CA GLN A 256 1.57 -25.62 -5.07
C GLN A 256 2.70 -25.33 -6.06
N GLY A 257 3.94 -25.37 -5.59
CA GLY A 257 5.13 -25.27 -6.44
C GLY A 257 5.49 -26.66 -6.96
N SER A 258 5.61 -26.80 -8.28
CA SER A 258 6.23 -27.95 -8.93
C SER A 258 7.47 -27.50 -9.64
#